data_3bf0804c4a41ebf3925ea8707c224b65
#
_entry.id   3bf0804c4a41ebf3925ea8707c224b65
#
_cell.length_a   1.000
_cell.length_b   1.000
_cell.length_c   1.000
_cell.angle_alpha   90.00
_cell.angle_beta   90.00
_cell.angle_gamma   90.00
#
_symmetry.space_group_name_H-M   'P 1'
#
loop_
_entity.id
_entity.type
_entity.pdbx_description
1 polymer ?
#
loop_
_entity_poly.entity_id
_entity_poly.type
_entity_poly.pdbx_seq_one_letter_code
_entity_poly.pdbx_strand_id
1 'polypeptide(L)'
;SSAASDVYKRQPFTPEHIFVPNAWNDFIFAYLANVLGFVGAAAVLALLLLVCLRTLTAALQSRDALGRNICVGIFAALFLQTVINLGMNLQVLPVIGVTLPFFSAGGSSVVMMYFCVGLVLSVGLQARRSRVDAVAIL
;
A
#
# COMPACT_ATOMS: atom_id res chain seq x y z
N SER A 1 27.82 -5.17 -28.31
CA SER A 1 27.13 -5.78 -27.17
C SER A 1 28.02 -6.63 -26.28
N SER A 2 29.11 -7.23 -26.79
CA SER A 2 30.08 -7.95 -25.94
C SER A 2 30.87 -7.02 -25.01
N ALA A 3 31.12 -5.77 -25.41
CA ALA A 3 31.76 -4.75 -24.59
C ALA A 3 30.88 -4.35 -23.40
N ALA A 4 29.56 -4.27 -23.58
CA ALA A 4 28.61 -3.96 -22.51
C ALA A 4 28.51 -5.11 -21.49
N SER A 5 28.55 -6.35 -21.93
CA SER A 5 28.56 -7.53 -21.07
C SER A 5 29.88 -7.69 -20.30
N ASP A 6 31.01 -7.27 -20.88
CA ASP A 6 32.31 -7.30 -20.24
C ASP A 6 32.47 -6.22 -19.17
N VAL A 7 31.91 -5.02 -19.39
CA VAL A 7 31.85 -3.95 -18.41
C VAL A 7 30.99 -4.38 -17.21
N TYR A 8 29.91 -5.12 -17.46
CA TYR A 8 29.02 -5.62 -16.42
C TYR A 8 29.70 -6.69 -15.54
N LYS A 9 30.58 -7.50 -16.11
CA LYS A 9 31.33 -8.55 -15.39
C LYS A 9 32.52 -8.02 -14.59
N ARG A 10 33.03 -6.86 -14.94
CA ARG A 10 34.23 -6.28 -14.30
C ARG A 10 33.93 -5.33 -13.14
N GLN A 11 32.67 -4.98 -12.90
CA GLN A 11 32.33 -4.17 -11.75
C GLN A 11 32.47 -4.99 -10.46
N PRO A 12 33.32 -4.59 -9.51
CA PRO A 12 33.35 -5.23 -8.21
C PRO A 12 31.96 -5.14 -7.59
N PHE A 13 31.56 -6.21 -6.98
CA PHE A 13 30.28 -6.38 -6.30
C PHE A 13 30.18 -5.40 -5.12
N THR A 14 30.02 -4.12 -5.42
CA THR A 14 29.67 -3.12 -4.43
C THR A 14 28.16 -3.02 -4.37
N PRO A 15 27.54 -3.23 -3.19
CA PRO A 15 26.08 -3.17 -3.04
C PRO A 15 25.47 -1.81 -3.41
N GLU A 16 26.31 -0.80 -3.63
CA GLU A 16 25.88 0.55 -4.00
C GLU A 16 25.45 0.73 -5.47
N HIS A 17 25.72 -0.25 -6.34
CA HIS A 17 25.51 -0.08 -7.78
C HIS A 17 24.35 -0.86 -8.39
N ILE A 18 23.50 -1.46 -7.59
CA ILE A 18 22.19 -1.92 -8.08
C ILE A 18 21.25 -0.71 -8.11
N PHE A 19 21.63 0.29 -8.85
CA PHE A 19 20.77 1.40 -9.21
C PHE A 19 19.87 0.92 -10.36
N VAL A 20 18.75 0.32 -10.01
CA VAL A 20 17.66 0.10 -10.96
C VAL A 20 16.82 1.37 -10.96
N PRO A 21 16.81 2.17 -12.05
CA PRO A 21 16.16 3.49 -12.05
C PRO A 21 14.66 3.48 -11.72
N ASN A 22 13.99 2.35 -11.93
CA ASN A 22 12.57 2.17 -11.64
C ASN A 22 12.28 1.39 -10.35
N ALA A 23 13.31 0.94 -9.61
CA ALA A 23 13.13 0.19 -8.37
C ALA A 23 12.44 0.99 -7.26
N TRP A 24 12.51 2.32 -7.33
CA TRP A 24 11.92 3.21 -6.36
C TRP A 24 10.39 3.20 -6.34
N ASN A 25 9.78 2.89 -7.48
CA ASN A 25 8.32 2.95 -7.60
C ASN A 25 7.68 1.57 -7.45
N ASP A 26 8.24 0.56 -8.10
CA ASP A 26 7.59 -0.75 -8.24
C ASP A 26 8.12 -1.79 -7.24
N PHE A 27 9.41 -1.69 -6.87
CA PHE A 27 10.09 -2.61 -5.97
C PHE A 27 10.46 -1.99 -4.60
N ILE A 28 9.73 -0.98 -4.18
CA ILE A 28 10.00 -0.29 -2.92
C ILE A 28 9.93 -1.25 -1.72
N PHE A 29 9.08 -2.27 -1.79
CA PHE A 29 8.99 -3.31 -0.76
C PHE A 29 10.27 -4.15 -0.68
N ALA A 30 10.83 -4.55 -1.81
CA ALA A 30 12.10 -5.28 -1.86
C ALA A 30 13.26 -4.43 -1.33
N TYR A 31 13.26 -3.13 -1.65
CA TYR A 31 14.23 -2.17 -1.10
C TYR A 31 14.09 -2.01 0.41
N LEU A 32 12.87 -1.86 0.92
CA LEU A 32 12.58 -1.81 2.35
C LEU A 32 13.02 -3.10 3.07
N ALA A 33 12.80 -4.25 2.47
CA ALA A 33 13.24 -5.53 3.01
C ALA A 33 14.77 -5.63 3.08
N ASN A 34 15.49 -5.05 2.13
CA ASN A 34 16.94 -4.99 2.13
C ASN A 34 17.50 -4.04 3.20
N VAL A 35 16.88 -2.87 3.37
CA VAL A 35 17.37 -1.82 4.29
C VAL A 35 16.97 -2.10 5.74
N LEU A 36 15.71 -2.46 5.96
CA LEU A 36 15.14 -2.66 7.30
C LEU A 36 15.20 -4.13 7.77
N GLY A 37 15.59 -5.04 6.89
CA GLY A 37 15.56 -6.46 7.14
C GLY A 37 14.16 -7.06 7.13
N PHE A 38 14.09 -8.36 7.44
CA PHE A 38 12.83 -9.10 7.46
C PHE A 38 11.80 -8.51 8.46
N VAL A 39 12.25 -8.06 9.61
CA VAL A 39 11.41 -7.47 10.66
C VAL A 39 10.75 -6.17 10.18
N GLY A 40 11.50 -5.31 9.50
CA GLY A 40 10.96 -4.06 8.93
C GLY A 40 9.92 -4.31 7.84
N ALA A 41 10.19 -5.25 6.94
CA ALA A 41 9.25 -5.63 5.89
C ALA A 41 7.96 -6.22 6.48
N ALA A 42 8.06 -7.09 7.49
CA ALA A 42 6.92 -7.65 8.19
C ALA A 42 6.10 -6.56 8.91
N ALA A 43 6.75 -5.56 9.51
CA ALA A 43 6.07 -4.44 10.16
C ALA A 43 5.28 -3.59 9.15
N VAL A 44 5.85 -3.30 7.99
CA VAL A 44 5.16 -2.56 6.92
C VAL A 44 3.92 -3.33 6.43
N LEU A 45 4.05 -4.63 6.19
CA LEU A 45 2.92 -5.47 5.79
C LEU A 45 1.84 -5.53 6.87
N ALA A 46 2.22 -5.63 8.13
CA ALA A 46 1.29 -5.63 9.26
C ALA A 46 0.51 -4.30 9.34
N LEU A 47 1.19 -3.17 9.12
CA LEU A 47 0.55 -1.84 9.08
C LEU A 47 -0.43 -1.71 7.90
N LEU A 48 -0.05 -2.16 6.71
CA LEU A 48 -0.93 -2.17 5.55
C LEU A 48 -2.16 -3.05 5.78
N LEU A 49 -1.97 -4.24 6.34
CA LEU A 49 -3.06 -5.13 6.71
C LEU A 49 -3.99 -4.48 7.74
N LEU A 50 -3.42 -3.81 8.74
CA LEU A 50 -4.20 -3.09 9.76
C LEU A 50 -5.05 -1.98 9.13
N VAL A 51 -4.50 -1.20 8.20
CA VAL A 51 -5.25 -0.18 7.44
C VAL A 51 -6.39 -0.84 6.65
N CYS A 52 -6.13 -1.93 5.96
CA CYS A 52 -7.16 -2.68 5.23
C CYS A 52 -8.29 -3.18 6.16
N LEU A 53 -7.93 -3.75 7.30
CA LEU A 53 -8.92 -4.20 8.29
C LEU A 53 -9.74 -3.04 8.88
N ARG A 54 -9.11 -1.89 9.11
CA ARG A 54 -9.81 -0.68 9.59
C ARG A 54 -10.77 -0.12 8.54
N THR A 55 -10.40 -0.12 7.29
CA THR A 55 -11.33 0.29 6.21
C THR A 55 -12.51 -0.66 6.08
N LEU A 56 -12.27 -1.95 6.22
CA LEU A 56 -13.35 -2.95 6.21
C LEU A 56 -14.29 -2.80 7.43
N THR A 57 -13.73 -2.60 8.62
CA THR A 57 -14.57 -2.37 9.82
C THR A 57 -15.39 -1.08 9.71
N ALA A 58 -14.84 -0.02 9.13
CA ALA A 58 -15.59 1.21 8.85
C ALA A 58 -16.75 0.95 7.88
N ALA A 59 -16.52 0.16 6.84
CA ALA A 59 -17.56 -0.24 5.89
C ALA A 59 -18.71 -1.00 6.57
N LEU A 60 -18.37 -1.99 7.42
CA LEU A 60 -19.35 -2.81 8.13
C LEU A 60 -20.14 -2.02 9.19
N GLN A 61 -19.55 -0.99 9.77
CA GLN A 61 -20.19 -0.15 10.79
C GLN A 61 -21.02 1.00 10.19
N SER A 62 -20.84 1.29 8.91
CA SER A 62 -21.59 2.34 8.24
C SER A 62 -23.05 1.95 8.07
N ARG A 63 -23.97 2.84 8.51
CA ARG A 63 -25.41 2.68 8.30
C ARG A 63 -25.86 3.16 6.93
N ASP A 64 -25.12 4.10 6.35
CA ASP A 64 -25.43 4.66 5.04
C ASP A 64 -24.87 3.76 3.95
N ALA A 65 -25.72 3.44 2.96
CA ALA A 65 -25.33 2.63 1.82
C ALA A 65 -24.19 3.28 1.01
N LEU A 66 -24.21 4.61 0.87
CA LEU A 66 -23.17 5.37 0.18
C LEU A 66 -21.82 5.26 0.89
N GLY A 67 -21.78 5.53 2.19
CA GLY A 67 -20.56 5.44 3.00
C GLY A 67 -19.96 4.04 3.00
N ARG A 68 -20.82 3.01 3.10
CA ARG A 68 -20.40 1.62 3.02
C ARG A 68 -19.77 1.29 1.67
N ASN A 69 -20.40 1.67 0.57
CA ASN A 69 -19.88 1.41 -0.77
C ASN A 69 -18.55 2.11 -1.03
N ILE A 70 -18.38 3.35 -0.55
CA ILE A 70 -17.11 4.08 -0.63
C ILE A 70 -16.01 3.33 0.12
N CYS A 71 -16.26 2.91 1.35
CA CYS A 71 -15.29 2.19 2.17
C CYS A 71 -14.93 0.81 1.56
N VAL A 72 -15.90 0.09 1.02
CA VAL A 72 -15.67 -1.19 0.30
C VAL A 72 -14.82 -0.97 -0.94
N GLY A 73 -15.09 0.06 -1.72
CA GLY A 73 -14.30 0.41 -2.90
C GLY A 73 -12.85 0.75 -2.55
N ILE A 74 -12.64 1.55 -1.51
CA ILE A 74 -11.29 1.91 -1.02
C ILE A 74 -10.57 0.67 -0.47
N PHE A 75 -11.24 -0.17 0.30
CA PHE A 75 -10.69 -1.44 0.77
C PHE A 75 -10.25 -2.34 -0.38
N ALA A 76 -11.10 -2.53 -1.38
CA ALA A 76 -10.79 -3.36 -2.53
C ALA A 76 -9.59 -2.82 -3.31
N ALA A 77 -9.52 -1.51 -3.51
CA ALA A 77 -8.38 -0.86 -4.18
C ALA A 77 -7.07 -1.06 -3.41
N LEU A 78 -7.06 -0.78 -2.10
CA LEU A 78 -5.88 -0.94 -1.24
C LEU A 78 -5.43 -2.40 -1.17
N PHE A 79 -6.36 -3.32 -0.98
CA PHE A 79 -6.08 -4.75 -0.89
C PHE A 79 -5.51 -5.29 -2.19
N LEU A 80 -6.18 -5.01 -3.32
CA LEU A 80 -5.75 -5.47 -4.63
C LEU A 80 -4.36 -4.91 -5.00
N GLN A 81 -4.13 -3.64 -4.75
CA GLN A 81 -2.86 -2.96 -5.01
C GLN A 81 -1.72 -3.57 -4.18
N THR A 82 -1.97 -3.87 -2.91
CA THR A 82 -0.99 -4.53 -2.02
C THR A 82 -0.68 -5.95 -2.50
N VAL A 83 -1.71 -6.74 -2.83
CA VAL A 83 -1.55 -8.12 -3.30
C VAL A 83 -0.78 -8.18 -4.62
N ILE A 84 -1.12 -7.32 -5.57
CA ILE A 84 -0.43 -7.27 -6.86
C ILE A 84 1.03 -6.87 -6.67
N ASN A 85 1.31 -5.85 -5.86
CA ASN A 85 2.69 -5.42 -5.60
C ASN A 85 3.52 -6.52 -4.91
N LEU A 86 2.96 -7.20 -3.92
CA LEU A 86 3.61 -8.36 -3.32
C LEU A 86 3.85 -9.48 -4.34
N GLY A 87 2.86 -9.79 -5.17
CA GLY A 87 2.99 -10.80 -6.21
C GLY A 87 4.10 -10.50 -7.22
N MET A 88 4.27 -9.22 -7.59
CA MET A 88 5.39 -8.78 -8.41
C MET A 88 6.74 -8.94 -7.71
N ASN A 89 6.82 -8.57 -6.44
CA ASN A 89 8.05 -8.71 -5.65
C ASN A 89 8.45 -10.19 -5.42
N LEU A 90 7.48 -11.08 -5.32
CA LEU A 90 7.68 -12.53 -5.21
C LEU A 90 7.89 -13.22 -6.57
N GLN A 91 7.91 -12.46 -7.65
CA GLN A 91 8.02 -12.96 -9.03
C GLN A 91 6.91 -13.95 -9.45
N VAL A 92 5.78 -13.93 -8.75
CA VAL A 92 4.59 -14.74 -9.08
C VAL A 92 3.77 -14.05 -10.17
N LEU A 93 3.77 -12.73 -10.18
CA LEU A 93 3.07 -11.90 -11.17
C LEU A 93 4.07 -11.15 -12.06
N PRO A 94 3.72 -10.90 -13.34
CA PRO A 94 4.54 -10.06 -14.20
C PRO A 94 4.61 -8.63 -13.67
N VAL A 95 5.69 -7.92 -13.94
CA VAL A 95 5.87 -6.52 -13.54
C VAL A 95 4.93 -5.63 -14.32
N ILE A 96 3.91 -5.11 -13.66
CA ILE A 96 2.85 -4.27 -14.26
C ILE A 96 3.00 -2.80 -13.87
N GLY A 97 3.95 -2.47 -12.96
CA GLY A 97 4.16 -1.10 -12.50
C GLY A 97 3.13 -0.62 -11.45
N VAL A 98 2.53 -1.53 -10.69
CA VAL A 98 1.64 -1.18 -9.58
C VAL A 98 2.46 -0.88 -8.33
N THR A 99 2.31 0.34 -7.83
CA THR A 99 3.03 0.84 -6.65
C THR A 99 2.43 0.34 -5.35
N LEU A 100 3.26 0.22 -4.30
CA LEU A 100 2.77 -0.11 -2.97
C LEU A 100 1.99 1.09 -2.38
N PRO A 101 0.81 0.88 -1.75
CA PRO A 101 0.07 1.96 -1.10
C PRO A 101 0.93 2.68 -0.06
N PHE A 102 0.85 4.00 -0.02
CA PHE A 102 1.58 4.91 0.89
C PHE A 102 3.10 4.99 0.71
N PHE A 103 3.73 4.05 0.04
CA PHE A 103 5.18 3.99 -0.15
C PHE A 103 5.65 4.36 -1.55
N SER A 104 4.74 4.74 -2.43
CA SER A 104 5.08 5.18 -3.77
C SER A 104 5.80 6.53 -3.76
N ALA A 105 6.82 6.69 -4.59
CA ALA A 105 7.51 7.96 -4.79
C ALA A 105 6.70 8.99 -5.61
N GLY A 106 5.53 8.63 -6.13
CA GLY A 106 4.64 9.52 -6.86
C GLY A 106 3.84 10.41 -5.91
N GLY A 107 4.07 11.73 -5.89
CA GLY A 107 3.36 12.66 -5.02
C GLY A 107 1.84 12.62 -5.19
N SER A 108 1.34 12.44 -6.40
CA SER A 108 -0.11 12.33 -6.68
C SER A 108 -0.74 11.07 -6.08
N SER A 109 -0.04 9.93 -6.12
CA SER A 109 -0.51 8.68 -5.52
C SER A 109 -0.65 8.79 -4.00
N VAL A 110 0.34 9.42 -3.36
CA VAL A 110 0.34 9.63 -1.90
C VAL A 110 -0.82 10.53 -1.48
N VAL A 111 -1.04 11.65 -2.17
CA VAL A 111 -2.16 12.56 -1.90
C VAL A 111 -3.50 11.84 -2.05
N MET A 112 -3.66 11.05 -3.11
CA MET A 112 -4.89 10.27 -3.33
C MET A 112 -5.14 9.27 -2.22
N MET A 113 -4.10 8.57 -1.75
CA MET A 113 -4.20 7.62 -0.65
C MET A 113 -4.61 8.29 0.67
N TYR A 114 -4.01 9.43 1.00
CA TYR A 114 -4.42 10.20 2.19
C TYR A 114 -5.84 10.73 2.08
N PHE A 115 -6.25 11.14 0.89
CA PHE A 115 -7.63 11.53 0.64
C PHE A 115 -8.62 10.36 0.86
N CYS A 116 -8.31 9.18 0.36
CA CYS A 116 -9.09 7.97 0.59
C CYS A 116 -9.19 7.61 2.08
N VAL A 117 -8.08 7.70 2.83
CA VAL A 117 -8.08 7.48 4.28
C VAL A 117 -8.94 8.52 5.00
N GLY A 118 -8.88 9.77 4.58
CA GLY A 118 -9.74 10.84 5.12
C GLY A 118 -11.23 10.55 4.93
N LEU A 119 -11.62 10.05 3.75
CA LEU A 119 -13.00 9.64 3.49
C LEU A 119 -13.43 8.48 4.41
N VAL A 120 -12.60 7.46 4.57
CA VAL A 120 -12.88 6.33 5.46
C VAL A 120 -13.04 6.78 6.91
N LEU A 121 -12.18 7.68 7.39
CA LEU A 121 -12.27 8.25 8.72
C LEU A 121 -13.56 9.06 8.90
N SER A 122 -13.93 9.86 7.92
CA SER A 122 -15.18 10.64 7.93
C SER A 122 -16.41 9.73 8.07
N VAL A 123 -16.47 8.67 7.27
CA VAL A 123 -17.56 7.66 7.34
C VAL A 123 -17.56 6.96 8.71
N GLY A 124 -16.40 6.58 9.22
CA GLY A 124 -16.27 5.94 10.53
C GLY A 124 -16.72 6.83 11.69
N LEU A 125 -16.38 8.13 11.63
CA LEU A 125 -16.82 9.11 12.64
C LEU A 125 -18.33 9.34 12.59
N GLN A 126 -18.91 9.42 11.41
CA GLN A 126 -20.35 9.57 11.23
C GLN A 126 -21.11 8.35 11.77
N ALA A 127 -20.61 7.15 11.51
CA ALA A 127 -21.18 5.92 12.06
C ALA A 127 -21.12 5.88 13.59
N ARG A 128 -20.05 6.40 14.19
CA ARG A 128 -19.93 6.55 15.64
C ARG A 128 -20.93 7.54 16.23
N ARG A 129 -21.07 8.72 15.61
CA ARG A 129 -22.00 9.77 16.06
C ARG A 129 -23.43 9.25 16.07
N SER A 130 -23.88 8.64 15.01
CA SER A 130 -25.25 8.09 14.93
C SER A 130 -25.51 7.00 15.97
N ARG A 131 -24.49 6.29 16.40
CA ARG A 131 -24.60 5.27 17.46
C ARG A 131 -24.73 5.90 18.84
N VAL A 132 -23.97 6.96 19.12
CA VAL A 132 -24.05 7.71 20.38
C VAL A 132 -25.40 8.41 20.50
N ASP A 133 -25.89 9.04 19.44
CA ASP A 133 -27.20 9.70 19.41
C ASP A 133 -28.33 8.70 19.65
N ALA A 134 -28.25 7.51 19.10
CA ALA A 134 -29.23 6.44 19.33
C ALA A 134 -29.26 5.96 20.79
N VAL A 135 -28.10 5.94 21.46
CA VAL A 135 -28.02 5.58 22.91
C VAL A 135 -28.49 6.73 23.80
N ALA A 136 -28.25 7.99 23.40
CA ALA A 136 -28.68 9.16 24.16
C ALA A 136 -30.23 9.39 24.19
N ILE A 137 -30.94 8.79 23.22
CA ILE A 137 -32.42 8.85 23.15
C ILE A 137 -33.10 7.76 23.99
N LEU A 138 -32.35 6.76 24.42
CA LEU A 138 -32.83 5.69 25.31
C LEU A 138 -32.65 6.07 26.77
#